data_4787909964c19cd143e3a18d0a25728b
#
_entry.id   4787909964c19cd143e3a18d0a25728b
#
_cell.length_a   1.000
_cell.length_b   1.000
_cell.length_c   1.000
_cell.angle_alpha   90.00
_cell.angle_beta   90.00
_cell.angle_gamma   90.00
#
_symmetry.space_group_name_H-M   'P 1'
#
loop_
_entity.id
_entity.type
_entity.pdbx_description
1 polymer ?
#
loop_
_entity_poly.entity_id
_entity_poly.type
_entity_poly.pdbx_seq_one_letter_code
_entity_poly.pdbx_strand_id
1 'polypeptide(L)'
;MNYKLINMHVFGDDRGKLVSLEGAKNIPFDIKRVYYIFDTAPDQDRGMHAHKNLEQIIVAIDGACQFVLDDGKTRETVWLNRPDVGLYIGKNMWREMKNFSYGCKLMVLASEHYDEKEYIRNYDEFLADVSKWLSYCFFLAAQMLVIIVLKP
;
A
#
# COMPACT_ATOMS: atom_id res chain seq x y z
N MET A 1 -3.97 1.40 11.02
CA MET A 1 -3.57 1.54 9.60
C MET A 1 -3.13 0.22 9.01
N ASN A 2 -3.51 -0.06 7.77
CA ASN A 2 -3.14 -1.30 7.06
C ASN A 2 -1.93 -1.06 6.13
N TYR A 3 -0.80 -0.66 6.71
CA TYR A 3 0.47 -0.56 6.00
C TYR A 3 1.64 -1.06 6.87
N LYS A 4 2.75 -1.40 6.25
CA LYS A 4 4.00 -1.72 6.96
C LYS A 4 5.22 -1.52 6.06
N LEU A 5 6.36 -1.19 6.67
CA LEU A 5 7.66 -1.28 6.01
C LEU A 5 8.20 -2.70 6.15
N ILE A 6 8.65 -3.27 5.05
CA ILE A 6 9.18 -4.63 4.96
C ILE A 6 10.66 -4.53 4.59
N ASN A 7 11.54 -4.95 5.49
CA ASN A 7 12.96 -5.12 5.15
C ASN A 7 13.11 -6.36 4.27
N MET A 8 13.72 -6.19 3.12
CA MET A 8 13.95 -7.25 2.15
C MET A 8 15.36 -7.82 2.33
N HIS A 9 15.49 -9.13 2.15
CA HIS A 9 16.81 -9.76 2.22
C HIS A 9 17.66 -9.35 1.01
N VAL A 10 18.88 -8.87 1.29
CA VAL A 10 19.84 -8.46 0.28
C VAL A 10 20.90 -9.55 0.13
N PHE A 11 21.03 -10.08 -1.06
CA PHE A 11 22.15 -10.92 -1.47
C PHE A 11 23.19 -10.06 -2.19
N GLY A 12 24.46 -10.39 -2.06
CA GLY A 12 25.47 -9.69 -2.82
C GLY A 12 26.89 -9.82 -2.28
N ASP A 13 27.80 -9.38 -3.10
CA ASP A 13 29.24 -9.33 -2.84
C ASP A 13 29.83 -8.04 -3.45
N ASP A 14 31.14 -8.01 -3.69
CA ASP A 14 31.85 -6.87 -4.28
C ASP A 14 31.42 -6.55 -5.73
N ARG A 15 30.69 -7.45 -6.40
CA ARG A 15 30.17 -7.26 -7.77
C ARG A 15 28.82 -6.56 -7.80
N GLY A 16 28.11 -6.47 -6.66
CA GLY A 16 26.82 -5.82 -6.54
C GLY A 16 25.84 -6.52 -5.61
N LYS A 17 24.63 -5.96 -5.54
CA LYS A 17 23.55 -6.41 -4.64
C LYS A 17 22.32 -6.82 -5.42
N LEU A 18 21.55 -7.77 -4.86
CA LEU A 18 20.32 -8.31 -5.40
C LEU A 18 19.28 -8.45 -4.30
N VAL A 19 18.04 -8.05 -4.61
CA VAL A 19 16.86 -8.37 -3.81
C VAL A 19 15.94 -9.23 -4.66
N SER A 20 15.55 -10.41 -4.15
CA SER A 20 14.57 -11.28 -4.79
C SER A 20 13.19 -11.06 -4.20
N LEU A 21 12.19 -10.83 -5.04
CA LEU A 21 10.80 -10.62 -4.66
C LEU A 21 9.95 -11.76 -5.22
N GLU A 22 9.43 -12.59 -4.34
CA GLU A 22 8.71 -13.81 -4.72
C GLU A 22 7.29 -13.79 -4.13
N GLY A 23 6.30 -13.85 -5.02
CA GLY A 23 4.88 -13.88 -4.64
C GLY A 23 4.56 -15.05 -3.71
N ALA A 24 3.69 -14.82 -2.73
CA ALA A 24 3.28 -15.79 -1.71
C ALA A 24 4.44 -16.39 -0.87
N LYS A 25 5.63 -15.80 -0.92
CA LYS A 25 6.79 -16.16 -0.09
C LYS A 25 7.22 -14.97 0.77
N ASN A 26 8.06 -14.08 0.21
CA ASN A 26 8.48 -12.85 0.89
C ASN A 26 7.59 -11.64 0.53
N ILE A 27 6.74 -11.77 -0.49
CA ILE A 27 5.64 -10.87 -0.80
C ILE A 27 4.34 -11.51 -0.31
N PRO A 28 3.49 -10.84 0.49
CA PRO A 28 2.34 -11.45 1.18
C PRO A 28 1.13 -11.73 0.26
N PHE A 29 1.28 -11.64 -1.06
CA PHE A 29 0.26 -11.90 -2.06
C PHE A 29 0.86 -12.46 -3.35
N ASP A 30 0.01 -13.06 -4.20
CA ASP A 30 0.38 -13.42 -5.56
C ASP A 30 0.53 -12.19 -6.43
N ILE A 31 1.68 -12.02 -7.07
CA ILE A 31 1.97 -10.86 -7.90
C ILE A 31 1.26 -11.05 -9.25
N LYS A 32 0.23 -10.25 -9.52
CA LYS A 32 -0.49 -10.25 -10.81
C LYS A 32 -0.05 -9.14 -11.74
N ARG A 33 0.53 -8.08 -11.20
CA ARG A 33 1.00 -6.93 -11.99
C ARG A 33 2.24 -6.32 -11.38
N VAL A 34 3.20 -5.98 -12.22
CA VAL A 34 4.35 -5.15 -11.87
C VAL A 34 4.31 -3.90 -12.75
N TYR A 35 4.54 -2.74 -12.16
CA TYR A 35 4.71 -1.49 -12.90
C TYR A 35 5.72 -0.59 -12.19
N TYR A 36 6.18 0.42 -12.88
CA TYR A 36 7.15 1.37 -12.32
C TYR A 36 6.75 2.80 -12.66
N ILE A 37 7.18 3.72 -11.82
CA ILE A 37 6.99 5.16 -11.94
C ILE A 37 8.37 5.78 -12.05
N PHE A 38 8.58 6.61 -13.06
CA PHE A 38 9.85 7.26 -13.32
C PHE A 38 9.62 8.65 -13.95
N ASP A 39 10.67 9.44 -14.10
CA ASP A 39 10.60 10.82 -14.60
C ASP A 39 9.61 11.69 -13.80
N THR A 40 9.62 11.50 -12.48
CA THR A 40 8.80 12.29 -11.56
C THR A 40 9.46 13.63 -11.29
N ALA A 41 8.69 14.71 -11.39
CA ALA A 41 9.14 16.04 -10.98
C ALA A 41 9.01 16.19 -9.45
N PRO A 42 9.99 16.80 -8.77
CA PRO A 42 10.00 16.91 -7.30
C PRO A 42 8.80 17.64 -6.69
N ASP A 43 8.22 18.58 -7.42
CA ASP A 43 7.08 19.43 -7.03
C ASP A 43 5.71 18.93 -7.50
N GLN A 44 5.66 17.74 -8.11
CA GLN A 44 4.44 17.15 -8.63
C GLN A 44 3.95 16.00 -7.74
N ASP A 45 2.90 16.27 -7.00
CA ASP A 45 2.22 15.25 -6.21
C ASP A 45 1.51 14.22 -7.10
N ARG A 46 1.50 12.96 -6.66
CA ARG A 46 0.83 11.84 -7.35
C ARG A 46 0.02 11.01 -6.36
N GLY A 47 -0.68 10.02 -6.88
CA GLY A 47 -1.53 9.16 -6.08
C GLY A 47 -2.91 9.78 -5.92
N MET A 48 -3.25 10.29 -4.74
CA MET A 48 -4.55 10.89 -4.38
C MET A 48 -5.70 9.94 -4.69
N HIS A 49 -5.58 8.70 -4.20
CA HIS A 49 -6.61 7.68 -4.36
C HIS A 49 -6.49 6.59 -3.30
N ALA A 50 -7.54 5.82 -3.15
CA ALA A 50 -7.53 4.54 -2.45
C ALA A 50 -7.88 3.41 -3.42
N HIS A 51 -7.63 2.17 -3.00
CA HIS A 51 -8.09 0.96 -3.68
C HIS A 51 -8.99 0.13 -2.76
N LYS A 52 -10.02 -0.47 -3.34
CA LYS A 52 -10.98 -1.28 -2.59
C LYS A 52 -10.39 -2.62 -2.15
N ASN A 53 -9.77 -3.36 -3.06
CA ASN A 53 -9.28 -4.72 -2.82
C ASN A 53 -7.79 -4.90 -3.08
N LEU A 54 -7.17 -3.99 -3.83
CA LEU A 54 -5.77 -4.10 -4.23
C LEU A 54 -4.82 -3.95 -3.03
N GLU A 55 -3.86 -4.85 -2.96
CA GLU A 55 -2.69 -4.78 -2.10
C GLU A 55 -1.46 -4.45 -2.94
N GLN A 56 -0.54 -3.68 -2.41
CA GLN A 56 0.66 -3.26 -3.13
C GLN A 56 1.90 -3.33 -2.26
N ILE A 57 3.03 -3.59 -2.88
CA ILE A 57 4.35 -3.28 -2.32
C ILE A 57 5.06 -2.32 -3.27
N ILE A 58 5.52 -1.21 -2.72
CA ILE A 58 6.25 -0.18 -3.43
C ILE A 58 7.70 -0.17 -2.96
N VAL A 59 8.64 -0.11 -3.88
CA VAL A 59 10.08 -0.03 -3.61
C VAL A 59 10.66 1.18 -4.34
N ALA A 60 11.39 2.02 -3.64
CA ALA A 60 12.21 3.05 -4.29
C ALA A 60 13.51 2.39 -4.79
N ILE A 61 13.53 2.04 -6.07
CA ILE A 61 14.71 1.44 -6.73
C ILE A 61 15.85 2.47 -6.79
N ASP A 62 15.48 3.74 -6.96
CA ASP A 62 16.41 4.86 -7.02
C ASP A 62 15.72 6.11 -6.44
N GLY A 63 16.48 6.97 -5.77
CA GLY A 63 15.97 8.18 -5.18
C GLY A 63 15.09 7.99 -3.96
N ALA A 64 14.18 8.92 -3.72
CA ALA A 64 13.30 8.96 -2.56
C ALA A 64 11.92 9.54 -2.90
N CYS A 65 10.92 9.08 -2.17
CA CYS A 65 9.56 9.59 -2.24
C CYS A 65 8.90 9.53 -0.86
N GLN A 66 8.12 10.53 -0.52
CA GLN A 66 7.31 10.57 0.67
C GLN A 66 5.90 10.06 0.37
N PHE A 67 5.43 9.09 1.15
CA PHE A 67 4.06 8.62 1.12
C PHE A 67 3.28 9.19 2.28
N VAL A 68 2.13 9.82 1.98
CA VAL A 68 1.12 10.13 2.97
C VAL A 68 0.06 9.05 2.89
N LEU A 69 -0.19 8.36 4.00
CA LEU A 69 -1.12 7.23 4.13
C LEU A 69 -2.23 7.60 5.10
N ASP A 70 -3.47 7.24 4.75
CA ASP A 70 -4.63 7.58 5.55
C ASP A 70 -5.64 6.43 5.52
N ASP A 71 -6.13 6.02 6.69
CA ASP A 71 -7.15 4.98 6.85
C ASP A 71 -8.55 5.54 7.17
N GLY A 72 -8.73 6.85 7.02
CA GLY A 72 -9.96 7.57 7.36
C GLY A 72 -10.06 7.97 8.83
N LYS A 73 -9.07 7.62 9.66
CA LYS A 73 -9.00 7.99 11.10
C LYS A 73 -7.67 8.60 11.46
N THR A 74 -6.61 8.05 10.91
CA THR A 74 -5.23 8.41 11.18
C THR A 74 -4.53 8.67 9.87
N ARG A 75 -3.70 9.73 9.84
CA ARG A 75 -2.90 10.12 8.69
C ARG A 75 -1.44 10.13 9.08
N GLU A 76 -0.63 9.34 8.38
CA GLU A 76 0.80 9.19 8.67
C GLU A 76 1.64 9.42 7.42
N THR A 77 2.89 9.77 7.64
CA THR A 77 3.85 10.04 6.58
C THR A 77 5.04 9.11 6.69
N VAL A 78 5.40 8.47 5.58
CA VAL A 78 6.48 7.49 5.48
C VAL A 78 7.42 7.88 4.35
N TRP A 79 8.73 7.87 4.59
CA TRP A 79 9.74 7.99 3.55
C TRP A 79 10.13 6.64 3.00
N LEU A 80 10.15 6.54 1.67
CA LEU A 80 10.68 5.40 0.95
C LEU A 80 11.91 5.86 0.16
N ASN A 81 13.09 5.44 0.59
CA ASN A 81 14.38 5.95 0.11
C ASN A 81 15.48 4.88 0.07
N ARG A 82 15.09 3.60 0.11
CA ARG A 82 16.01 2.47 0.08
C ARG A 82 15.48 1.37 -0.83
N PRO A 83 16.33 0.75 -1.68
CA PRO A 83 15.92 -0.32 -2.58
C PRO A 83 15.68 -1.66 -1.87
N ASP A 84 16.11 -1.80 -0.62
CA ASP A 84 15.92 -3.00 0.22
C ASP A 84 14.79 -2.86 1.24
N VAL A 85 13.97 -1.82 1.11
CA VAL A 85 12.77 -1.61 1.94
C VAL A 85 11.56 -1.45 1.04
N GLY A 86 10.55 -2.31 1.25
CA GLY A 86 9.26 -2.22 0.59
C GLY A 86 8.20 -1.59 1.49
N LEU A 87 7.40 -0.70 0.95
CA LEU A 87 6.20 -0.19 1.59
C LEU A 87 5.01 -1.02 1.15
N TYR A 88 4.53 -1.90 2.03
CA TYR A 88 3.25 -2.58 1.84
C TYR A 88 2.12 -1.61 2.17
N ILE A 89 1.14 -1.52 1.27
CA ILE A 89 -0.12 -0.79 1.45
C ILE A 89 -1.26 -1.76 1.16
N GLY A 90 -2.09 -2.00 2.17
CA GLY A 90 -3.26 -2.86 2.07
C GLY A 90 -4.49 -2.15 1.48
N LYS A 91 -5.60 -2.87 1.55
CA LYS A 91 -6.92 -2.42 1.06
C LYS A 91 -7.43 -1.21 1.84
N ASN A 92 -8.25 -0.41 1.18
CA ASN A 92 -8.93 0.75 1.77
C ASN A 92 -7.99 1.74 2.48
N MET A 93 -6.84 1.98 1.87
CA MET A 93 -5.87 2.97 2.31
C MET A 93 -5.78 4.08 1.27
N TRP A 94 -6.07 5.32 1.65
CA TRP A 94 -5.76 6.49 0.83
C TRP A 94 -4.25 6.71 0.81
N ARG A 95 -3.70 7.04 -0.36
CA ARG A 95 -2.28 7.33 -0.53
C ARG A 95 -2.03 8.54 -1.40
N GLU A 96 -1.05 9.31 -0.99
CA GLU A 96 -0.47 10.40 -1.77
C GLU A 96 1.04 10.17 -1.83
N MET A 97 1.65 10.52 -2.93
CA MET A 97 3.10 10.49 -3.14
C MET A 97 3.58 11.92 -3.37
N LYS A 98 4.52 12.36 -2.55
CA LYS A 98 5.01 13.74 -2.51
C LYS A 98 6.53 13.78 -2.39
N ASN A 99 7.07 14.98 -2.58
CA ASN A 99 8.49 15.24 -2.31
C ASN A 99 9.42 14.21 -2.99
N PHE A 100 9.17 13.94 -4.27
CA PHE A 100 10.05 13.10 -5.06
C PHE A 100 11.44 13.72 -5.16
N SER A 101 12.47 12.93 -4.90
CA SER A 101 13.82 13.36 -5.30
C SER A 101 13.94 13.36 -6.82
N TYR A 102 14.87 14.15 -7.33
CA TYR A 102 15.19 14.13 -8.76
C TYR A 102 15.60 12.70 -9.20
N GLY A 103 15.02 12.23 -10.31
CA GLY A 103 15.31 10.91 -10.87
C GLY A 103 14.74 9.73 -10.07
N CYS A 104 13.86 9.97 -9.09
CA CYS A 104 13.23 8.90 -8.31
C CYS A 104 12.54 7.87 -9.22
N LYS A 105 12.78 6.59 -8.91
CA LYS A 105 12.17 5.45 -9.60
C LYS A 105 11.51 4.53 -8.59
N LEU A 106 10.21 4.35 -8.73
CA LEU A 106 9.43 3.44 -7.88
C LEU A 106 9.02 2.22 -8.70
N MET A 107 9.26 1.03 -8.16
CA MET A 107 8.68 -0.22 -8.64
C MET A 107 7.50 -0.59 -7.75
N VAL A 108 6.41 -1.04 -8.35
CA VAL A 108 5.18 -1.44 -7.64
C VAL A 108 4.80 -2.86 -8.05
N LEU A 109 4.66 -3.70 -7.04
CA LEU A 109 4.08 -5.05 -7.12
C LEU A 109 2.63 -4.96 -6.67
N ALA A 110 1.72 -5.56 -7.41
CA ALA A 110 0.29 -5.46 -7.17
C ALA A 110 -0.38 -6.83 -7.17
N SER A 111 -1.31 -7.04 -6.23
CA SER A 111 -2.06 -8.28 -6.05
C SER A 111 -3.15 -8.51 -7.09
N GLU A 112 -3.53 -7.47 -7.85
CA GLU A 112 -4.58 -7.54 -8.86
C GLU A 112 -4.13 -6.93 -10.20
N HIS A 113 -4.81 -7.34 -11.26
CA HIS A 113 -4.73 -6.69 -12.56
C HIS A 113 -5.28 -5.26 -12.47
N TYR A 114 -4.98 -4.45 -13.49
CA TYR A 114 -5.52 -3.09 -13.54
C TYR A 114 -7.04 -3.13 -13.77
N ASP A 115 -7.77 -2.49 -12.87
CA ASP A 115 -9.20 -2.20 -13.04
C ASP A 115 -9.48 -0.80 -12.47
N GLU A 116 -10.00 0.11 -13.31
CA GLU A 116 -10.34 1.47 -12.87
C GLU A 116 -11.44 1.49 -11.81
N LYS A 117 -12.31 0.49 -11.77
CA LYS A 117 -13.38 0.36 -10.77
C LYS A 117 -12.87 0.11 -9.34
N GLU A 118 -11.62 -0.32 -9.21
CA GLU A 118 -10.93 -0.50 -7.93
C GLU A 118 -10.49 0.82 -7.31
N TYR A 119 -10.43 1.92 -8.10
CA TYR A 119 -9.97 3.22 -7.62
C TYR A 119 -11.09 4.02 -6.97
N ILE A 120 -10.78 4.61 -5.83
CA ILE A 120 -11.56 5.66 -5.17
C ILE A 120 -10.72 6.93 -5.27
N ARG A 121 -11.13 7.86 -6.13
CA ARG A 121 -10.36 9.09 -6.44
C ARG A 121 -10.90 10.34 -5.73
N ASN A 122 -12.08 10.25 -5.12
CA ASN A 122 -12.65 11.29 -4.30
C ASN A 122 -12.42 10.96 -2.83
N TYR A 123 -11.85 11.92 -2.08
CA TYR A 123 -11.51 11.70 -0.67
C TYR A 123 -12.76 11.55 0.23
N ASP A 124 -13.83 12.29 -0.06
CA ASP A 124 -15.08 12.18 0.71
C ASP A 124 -15.76 10.83 0.46
N GLU A 125 -15.70 10.30 -0.77
CA GLU A 125 -16.15 8.93 -1.09
C GLU A 125 -15.33 7.89 -0.34
N PHE A 126 -14.01 8.06 -0.26
CA PHE A 126 -13.13 7.20 0.53
C PHE A 126 -13.54 7.19 2.00
N LEU A 127 -13.75 8.35 2.63
CA LEU A 127 -14.20 8.44 4.02
C LEU A 127 -15.57 7.78 4.24
N ALA A 128 -16.50 7.94 3.31
CA ALA A 128 -17.80 7.29 3.37
C ALA A 128 -17.70 5.76 3.27
N ASP A 129 -16.83 5.23 2.39
CA ASP A 129 -16.61 3.79 2.24
C ASP A 129 -15.97 3.18 3.49
N VAL A 130 -14.96 3.82 4.06
CA VAL A 130 -14.33 3.38 5.31
C VAL A 130 -15.34 3.35 6.47
N SER A 131 -16.20 4.37 6.56
CA SER A 131 -17.23 4.47 7.61
C SER A 131 -18.26 3.34 7.49
N LYS A 132 -18.71 3.00 6.29
CA LYS A 132 -19.64 1.88 6.05
C LYS A 132 -18.99 0.54 6.42
N TRP A 133 -17.75 0.33 6.03
CA TRP A 133 -17.03 -0.90 6.35
C TRP A 133 -16.87 -1.11 7.86
N LEU A 134 -16.56 -0.06 8.61
CA LEU A 134 -16.47 -0.10 10.07
C LEU A 134 -17.81 -0.43 10.71
N SER A 135 -18.91 0.20 10.27
CA SER A 135 -20.24 -0.08 10.76
C SER A 135 -20.64 -1.54 10.52
N TYR A 136 -20.31 -2.10 9.37
CA TYR A 136 -20.53 -3.51 9.03
C TYR A 136 -19.72 -4.47 9.91
N CYS A 137 -18.45 -4.17 10.16
CA CYS A 137 -17.61 -4.94 11.07
C CYS A 137 -18.12 -4.94 12.50
N PHE A 138 -18.59 -3.79 13.01
CA PHE A 138 -19.21 -3.70 14.33
C PHE A 138 -20.49 -4.53 14.42
N PHE A 139 -21.32 -4.49 13.38
CA PHE A 139 -22.56 -5.28 13.33
C PHE A 139 -22.27 -6.80 13.35
N LEU A 140 -21.31 -7.27 12.57
CA LEU A 140 -20.89 -8.68 12.57
C LEU A 140 -20.28 -9.11 13.92
N ALA A 141 -19.46 -8.29 14.54
CA ALA A 141 -18.88 -8.57 15.86
C ALA A 141 -19.97 -8.67 16.95
N ALA A 142 -20.98 -7.80 16.90
CA ALA A 142 -22.12 -7.86 17.82
C ALA A 142 -22.94 -9.14 17.63
N GLN A 143 -23.17 -9.58 16.38
CA GLN A 143 -23.87 -10.85 16.12
C GLN A 143 -23.07 -12.08 16.61
N MET A 144 -21.75 -12.09 16.43
CA MET A 144 -20.91 -13.18 16.95
C MET A 144 -20.95 -13.25 18.48
N LEU A 145 -20.97 -12.11 19.18
CA LEU A 145 -21.06 -12.07 20.65
C LEU A 145 -22.38 -12.67 21.13
N VAL A 146 -23.50 -12.39 20.47
CA VAL A 146 -24.83 -12.95 20.79
C VAL A 146 -24.84 -14.47 20.62
N ILE A 147 -24.18 -15.01 19.60
CA ILE A 147 -24.11 -16.47 19.36
C ILE A 147 -23.28 -17.17 20.45
N ILE A 148 -22.22 -16.53 20.95
CA ILE A 148 -21.36 -17.10 22.01
C ILE A 148 -22.11 -17.12 23.37
N VAL A 149 -22.90 -16.08 23.65
CA VAL A 149 -23.66 -15.97 24.94
C VAL A 149 -24.88 -16.88 24.98
N LEU A 150 -25.43 -17.24 23.81
CA LEU A 150 -26.68 -18.05 23.74
C LEU A 150 -26.43 -19.55 23.47
N LYS A 151 -25.16 -20.03 23.47
CA LYS A 151 -24.89 -21.48 23.46
C LYS A 151 -25.04 -22.01 24.89
N PRO A 152 -25.96 -22.97 25.13
CA PRO A 152 -26.13 -23.63 26.40
C PRO A 152 -24.93 -24.46 26.83
#